data_b9cf5728e346a7c82fde96ddab184062
#
_entry.id   b9cf5728e346a7c82fde96ddab184062
#
_cell.length_a   1.000
_cell.length_b   1.000
_cell.length_c   1.000
_cell.angle_alpha   90.00
_cell.angle_beta   90.00
_cell.angle_gamma   90.00
#
_symmetry.space_group_name_H-M   'P 1'
#
loop_
_entity.id
_entity.type
_entity.pdbx_description
1 polymer ?
#
loop_
_entity_poly.entity_id
_entity_poly.type
_entity_poly.pdbx_seq_one_letter_code
_entity_poly.pdbx_strand_id
1 'polypeptide(L)'
;MKIAIVTDDHETISAHFGRALFYEIFTIEAGKVVSRETHARGSQVAGMHGHHEHAGEGHHQHDHNAMIAPIADCQALVTRGMGMGAHISLKEHGIQPVITDIPEIQSAVEAYLAGTLVDHPERLH
;
A
#
# COMPACT_ATOMS: atom_id res chain seq x y z
N MET A 1 -2.62 5.18 -15.65
CA MET A 1 -1.73 4.78 -14.55
C MET A 1 -2.53 4.50 -13.30
N LYS A 2 -1.97 3.74 -12.40
CA LYS A 2 -2.65 3.39 -11.16
C LYS A 2 -1.78 3.68 -9.96
N ILE A 3 -2.41 4.11 -8.87
CA ILE A 3 -1.73 4.22 -7.58
C ILE A 3 -2.55 3.48 -6.55
N ALA A 4 -1.87 2.95 -5.53
CA ALA A 4 -2.51 2.23 -4.44
C ALA A 4 -2.28 2.95 -3.14
N ILE A 5 -3.27 2.97 -2.27
CA ILE A 5 -3.17 3.57 -0.94
C ILE A 5 -3.65 2.54 0.06
N VAL A 6 -2.89 2.35 1.14
CA VAL A 6 -3.29 1.38 2.17
C VAL A 6 -4.22 2.07 3.16
N THR A 7 -5.23 1.36 3.60
CA THR A 7 -6.24 1.91 4.49
C THR A 7 -6.89 0.81 5.33
N ASP A 8 -7.44 1.21 6.48
CA ASP A 8 -8.22 0.30 7.31
C ASP A 8 -9.70 0.68 7.31
N ASP A 9 -10.03 1.91 6.94
CA ASP A 9 -11.39 2.42 7.04
C ASP A 9 -11.90 3.07 5.75
N HIS A 10 -11.14 2.98 4.66
CA HIS A 10 -11.49 3.50 3.35
C HIS A 10 -11.47 5.04 3.26
N GLU A 11 -11.09 5.71 4.33
CA GLU A 11 -11.05 7.17 4.35
C GLU A 11 -9.68 7.71 4.72
N THR A 12 -9.00 7.06 5.65
CA THR A 12 -7.70 7.51 6.11
C THR A 12 -6.62 6.52 5.69
N ILE A 13 -5.40 7.03 5.59
CA ILE A 13 -4.27 6.24 5.16
C ILE A 13 -3.67 5.52 6.35
N SER A 14 -3.47 4.22 6.22
CA SER A 14 -2.92 3.42 7.31
C SER A 14 -1.46 3.82 7.56
N ALA A 15 -1.10 3.83 8.84
CA ALA A 15 0.28 4.08 9.25
C ALA A 15 1.13 2.81 9.23
N HIS A 16 0.54 1.68 8.87
CA HIS A 16 1.24 0.40 8.93
C HIS A 16 0.96 -0.40 7.67
N PHE A 17 1.84 -0.24 6.68
CA PHE A 17 1.65 -0.93 5.41
C PHE A 17 1.44 -2.43 5.62
N GLY A 18 2.19 -3.05 6.50
CA GLY A 18 2.12 -4.50 6.67
C GLY A 18 0.84 -5.00 7.32
N ARG A 19 0.09 -4.12 7.98
CA ARG A 19 -1.11 -4.52 8.71
C ARG A 19 -2.39 -3.90 8.19
N ALA A 20 -2.31 -3.08 7.17
CA ALA A 20 -3.50 -2.44 6.62
C ALA A 20 -4.44 -3.48 6.02
N LEU A 21 -5.72 -3.24 6.13
CA LEU A 21 -6.74 -4.20 5.73
C LEU A 21 -7.09 -4.14 4.26
N PHE A 22 -6.89 -2.99 3.63
CA PHE A 22 -7.32 -2.80 2.24
C PHE A 22 -6.32 -1.99 1.46
N TYR A 23 -6.29 -2.23 0.16
CA TYR A 23 -5.75 -1.30 -0.82
C TYR A 23 -6.91 -0.56 -1.46
N GLU A 24 -6.78 0.76 -1.58
CA GLU A 24 -7.65 1.54 -2.45
C GLU A 24 -6.83 1.85 -3.69
N ILE A 25 -7.28 1.37 -4.84
CA ILE A 25 -6.52 1.49 -6.08
C ILE A 25 -7.24 2.50 -6.97
N PHE A 26 -6.51 3.56 -7.31
CA PHE A 26 -7.06 4.63 -8.13
C PHE A 26 -6.47 4.55 -9.53
N THR A 27 -7.33 4.50 -10.53
CA THR A 27 -6.90 4.58 -11.92
C THR A 27 -6.96 6.03 -12.34
N ILE A 28 -5.87 6.52 -12.91
CA ILE A 28 -5.71 7.93 -13.26
C ILE A 28 -5.43 8.03 -14.76
N GLU A 29 -6.20 8.88 -15.44
CA GLU A 29 -5.99 9.15 -16.87
C GLU A 29 -6.13 10.63 -17.09
N ALA A 30 -5.19 11.20 -17.84
CA ALA A 30 -5.19 12.61 -18.16
C ALA A 30 -5.27 13.49 -16.90
N GLY A 31 -4.58 13.06 -15.84
CA GLY A 31 -4.54 13.82 -14.60
C GLY A 31 -5.79 13.74 -13.75
N LYS A 32 -6.69 12.82 -14.05
CA LYS A 32 -7.95 12.69 -13.32
C LYS A 32 -8.17 11.24 -12.88
N VAL A 33 -8.81 11.08 -11.74
CA VAL A 33 -9.21 9.76 -11.27
C VAL A 33 -10.43 9.32 -12.08
N VAL A 34 -10.30 8.20 -12.78
CA VAL A 34 -11.40 7.66 -13.58
C VAL A 34 -12.01 6.43 -12.93
N SER A 35 -11.35 5.80 -11.97
CA SER A 35 -11.98 4.72 -11.21
C SER A 35 -11.26 4.52 -9.90
N ARG A 36 -11.97 3.91 -8.95
CA ARG A 36 -11.44 3.58 -7.63
C ARG A 36 -11.93 2.19 -7.29
N GLU A 37 -11.01 1.32 -6.90
CA GLU A 37 -11.33 -0.05 -6.51
C GLU A 37 -10.79 -0.33 -5.13
N THR A 38 -11.51 -1.13 -4.38
CA THR A 38 -11.05 -1.61 -3.09
C THR A 38 -10.61 -3.06 -3.23
N HIS A 39 -9.41 -3.35 -2.76
CA HIS A 39 -8.90 -4.71 -2.76
C HIS A 39 -8.62 -5.11 -1.33
N ALA A 40 -9.37 -6.09 -0.82
CA ALA A 40 -9.23 -6.51 0.55
C ALA A 40 -7.94 -7.30 0.74
N ARG A 41 -7.24 -6.99 1.81
CA ARG A 41 -6.06 -7.75 2.24
C ARG A 41 -6.40 -8.66 3.40
N GLY A 42 -7.67 -8.68 3.79
CA GLY A 42 -8.10 -9.43 4.95
C GLY A 42 -7.95 -10.92 4.80
N SER A 43 -7.85 -11.41 3.58
CA SER A 43 -7.62 -12.83 3.41
C SER A 43 -6.33 -13.25 4.08
N GLN A 44 -5.38 -12.36 4.19
CA GLN A 44 -4.17 -12.66 4.91
C GLN A 44 -4.43 -12.83 6.38
N VAL A 45 -5.34 -12.03 6.90
CA VAL A 45 -5.74 -12.18 8.28
C VAL A 45 -6.49 -13.47 8.49
N ALA A 46 -7.41 -13.76 7.60
CA ALA A 46 -8.15 -14.99 7.70
C ALA A 46 -7.22 -16.18 7.62
N GLY A 47 -6.24 -16.08 6.78
CA GLY A 47 -5.30 -17.19 6.64
C GLY A 47 -4.52 -17.46 7.88
N MET A 48 -4.42 -16.50 8.76
CA MET A 48 -3.59 -16.76 9.89
C MET A 48 -4.24 -17.61 10.91
N HIS A 49 -5.55 -17.75 10.90
CA HIS A 49 -5.95 -18.67 11.89
C HIS A 49 -5.73 -20.05 11.41
N GLY A 50 -5.44 -20.26 10.44
CA GLY A 50 -5.06 -21.53 10.16
C GLY A 50 -3.78 -21.85 10.49
N HIS A 51 -3.94 -21.72 10.76
CA HIS A 51 -3.20 -22.11 10.73
C HIS A 51 -2.23 -22.07 10.70
N HIS A 52 -2.27 -21.79 10.73
CA HIS A 52 -1.53 -21.78 10.73
C HIS A 52 -0.65 -21.86 10.94
N GLU A 53 -0.82 -21.91 11.15
CA GLU A 53 -0.04 -22.19 11.67
C GLU A 53 1.16 -22.49 11.40
N HIS A 54 1.55 -22.94 11.50
CA HIS A 54 2.82 -23.33 11.30
C HIS A 54 3.32 -22.81 10.14
N ALA A 55 2.63 -22.64 9.50
CA ALA A 55 3.07 -22.09 8.35
C ALA A 55 3.84 -20.86 8.56
N GLY A 56 3.80 -20.32 9.68
CA GLY A 56 4.44 -19.07 9.88
C GLY A 56 5.92 -19.05 9.84
N GLU A 57 6.55 -20.21 9.84
CA GLU A 57 7.93 -20.14 10.02
C GLU A 57 8.65 -19.52 8.89
N GLY A 58 9.38 -18.49 9.11
CA GLY A 58 10.40 -17.99 8.23
C GLY A 58 9.99 -17.55 6.85
N HIS A 59 8.77 -17.16 6.66
CA HIS A 59 8.33 -16.89 5.33
C HIS A 59 8.05 -15.42 5.08
N HIS A 60 8.86 -14.57 5.64
CA HIS A 60 8.60 -13.14 5.58
C HIS A 60 8.72 -12.59 4.17
N GLN A 61 9.69 -13.08 3.40
CA GLN A 61 9.83 -12.59 2.05
C GLN A 61 8.64 -12.97 1.20
N HIS A 62 8.11 -14.15 1.42
CA HIS A 62 6.96 -14.56 0.65
C HIS A 62 5.76 -13.70 0.96
N ASP A 63 5.65 -13.26 2.21
CA ASP A 63 4.57 -12.39 2.60
C ASP A 63 4.61 -11.07 1.84
N HIS A 64 5.82 -10.51 1.68
CA HIS A 64 5.92 -9.27 0.92
C HIS A 64 5.48 -9.45 -0.52
N ASN A 65 5.88 -10.54 -1.15
CA ASN A 65 5.48 -10.79 -2.53
C ASN A 65 3.97 -10.96 -2.63
N ALA A 66 3.38 -11.68 -1.69
CA ALA A 66 1.94 -11.89 -1.71
C ALA A 66 1.19 -10.58 -1.49
N MET A 67 1.72 -9.70 -0.65
CA MET A 67 1.08 -8.42 -0.40
C MET A 67 1.15 -7.49 -1.60
N ILE A 68 2.21 -7.59 -2.38
CA ILE A 68 2.44 -6.67 -3.48
C ILE A 68 1.73 -7.13 -4.75
N ALA A 69 1.50 -8.44 -4.90
CA ALA A 69 0.90 -8.96 -6.12
C ALA A 69 -0.35 -8.21 -6.58
N PRO A 70 -1.30 -7.86 -5.68
CA PRO A 70 -2.51 -7.17 -6.13
C PRO A 70 -2.28 -5.79 -6.70
N ILE A 71 -1.14 -5.17 -6.38
CA ILE A 71 -0.84 -3.82 -6.85
C ILE A 71 0.35 -3.80 -7.78
N ALA A 72 0.69 -4.95 -8.37
CA ALA A 72 1.89 -5.06 -9.19
C ALA A 72 1.85 -4.14 -10.40
N ASP A 73 0.68 -3.73 -10.85
CA ASP A 73 0.55 -2.82 -11.98
C ASP A 73 0.42 -1.35 -11.57
N CYS A 74 0.60 -1.05 -10.30
CA CYS A 74 0.54 0.33 -9.84
C CYS A 74 1.90 1.00 -9.95
N GLN A 75 1.90 2.31 -10.19
CA GLN A 75 3.12 3.10 -10.25
C GLN A 75 3.60 3.52 -8.87
N ALA A 76 2.69 3.68 -7.93
CA ALA A 76 3.03 4.17 -6.60
C ALA A 76 2.18 3.50 -5.54
N LEU A 77 2.74 3.43 -4.33
CA LEU A 77 2.02 2.93 -3.15
C LEU A 77 2.17 4.00 -2.08
N VAL A 78 1.05 4.47 -1.56
CA VAL A 78 1.06 5.54 -0.56
C VAL A 78 0.67 4.97 0.79
N THR A 79 1.45 5.29 1.82
CA THR A 79 1.23 4.84 3.18
C THR A 79 1.73 5.92 4.13
N ARG A 80 1.36 5.84 5.40
CA ARG A 80 1.93 6.73 6.39
C ARG A 80 3.09 6.11 7.16
N GLY A 81 3.38 4.84 6.91
CA GLY A 81 4.52 4.18 7.51
C GLY A 81 4.73 2.80 6.95
N MET A 82 5.98 2.38 6.89
CA MET A 82 6.31 1.02 6.47
C MET A 82 7.71 0.68 6.94
N GLY A 83 8.01 -0.61 6.97
CA GLY A 83 9.34 -1.07 7.28
C GLY A 83 10.23 -1.09 6.06
N MET A 84 11.53 -1.21 6.29
CA MET A 84 12.52 -1.19 5.23
C MET A 84 12.34 -2.35 4.25
N GLY A 85 11.97 -3.53 4.76
CA GLY A 85 11.80 -4.68 3.88
C GLY A 85 10.71 -4.48 2.85
N ALA A 86 9.59 -3.93 3.28
CA ALA A 86 8.49 -3.64 2.35
C ALA A 86 8.90 -2.57 1.35
N HIS A 87 9.62 -1.56 1.80
CA HIS A 87 10.10 -0.48 0.94
C HIS A 87 10.96 -1.05 -0.18
N ILE A 88 11.90 -1.91 0.17
CA ILE A 88 12.79 -2.53 -0.81
C ILE A 88 11.99 -3.38 -1.79
N SER A 89 11.05 -4.19 -1.28
CA SER A 89 10.25 -5.06 -2.13
C SER A 89 9.43 -4.29 -3.13
N LEU A 90 8.82 -3.18 -2.70
CA LEU A 90 8.05 -2.34 -3.61
C LEU A 90 8.92 -1.82 -4.73
N LYS A 91 10.10 -1.33 -4.39
CA LYS A 91 10.99 -0.79 -5.41
C LYS A 91 11.45 -1.87 -6.38
N GLU A 92 11.68 -3.07 -5.87
CA GLU A 92 12.06 -4.18 -6.75
C GLU A 92 10.96 -4.54 -7.73
N HIS A 93 9.71 -4.27 -7.38
CA HIS A 93 8.57 -4.51 -8.25
C HIS A 93 8.23 -3.31 -9.13
N GLY A 94 9.06 -2.27 -9.09
CA GLY A 94 8.81 -1.10 -9.91
C GLY A 94 7.76 -0.18 -9.38
N ILE A 95 7.41 -0.30 -8.10
CA ILE A 95 6.39 0.53 -7.47
C ILE A 95 7.09 1.56 -6.59
N GLN A 96 6.76 2.83 -6.77
CA GLN A 96 7.36 3.90 -5.98
C GLN A 96 6.66 3.98 -4.63
N PRO A 97 7.36 3.66 -3.53
CA PRO A 97 6.72 3.83 -2.21
C PRO A 97 6.77 5.30 -1.82
N VAL A 98 5.66 5.79 -1.29
CA VAL A 98 5.56 7.17 -0.82
C VAL A 98 5.05 7.13 0.60
N ILE A 99 5.82 7.68 1.54
CA ILE A 99 5.43 7.75 2.94
C ILE A 99 5.00 9.19 3.19
N THR A 100 3.70 9.37 3.41
CA THR A 100 3.12 10.71 3.49
C THR A 100 2.72 11.04 4.91
N ASP A 101 2.67 12.35 5.21
CA ASP A 101 2.09 12.85 6.46
C ASP A 101 0.59 13.08 6.35
N ILE A 102 0.05 13.06 5.16
CA ILE A 102 -1.36 13.38 4.96
C ILE A 102 -2.20 12.23 5.49
N PRO A 103 -3.15 12.50 6.39
CA PRO A 103 -3.93 11.40 6.95
C PRO A 103 -5.06 10.91 6.05
N GLU A 104 -5.57 11.74 5.16
CA GLU A 104 -6.77 11.40 4.40
C GLU A 104 -6.44 10.97 2.98
N ILE A 105 -7.12 9.92 2.55
CA ILE A 105 -6.92 9.38 1.21
C ILE A 105 -7.20 10.45 0.15
N GLN A 106 -8.33 11.14 0.28
CA GLN A 106 -8.73 12.12 -0.72
C GLN A 106 -7.68 13.21 -0.89
N SER A 107 -7.18 13.71 0.24
CA SER A 107 -6.17 14.77 0.21
C SER A 107 -4.87 14.29 -0.42
N ALA A 108 -4.49 13.04 -0.12
CA ALA A 108 -3.26 12.50 -0.68
C ALA A 108 -3.38 12.29 -2.20
N VAL A 109 -4.53 11.82 -2.65
CA VAL A 109 -4.74 11.65 -4.09
C VAL A 109 -4.66 13.00 -4.79
N GLU A 110 -5.28 14.02 -4.21
CA GLU A 110 -5.23 15.36 -4.79
C GLU A 110 -3.81 15.89 -4.85
N ALA A 111 -3.04 15.67 -3.79
CA ALA A 111 -1.65 16.10 -3.77
C ALA A 111 -0.82 15.33 -4.80
N TYR A 112 -1.09 14.06 -4.96
CA TYR A 112 -0.39 13.26 -5.96
C TYR A 112 -0.65 13.81 -7.36
N LEU A 113 -1.92 14.09 -7.67
CA LEU A 113 -2.28 14.61 -8.98
C LEU A 113 -1.69 15.99 -9.22
N ALA A 114 -1.57 16.79 -8.19
CA ALA A 114 -0.99 18.12 -8.30
C ALA A 114 0.54 18.11 -8.34
N GLY A 115 1.15 16.95 -8.08
CA GLY A 115 2.60 16.86 -8.03
C GLY A 115 3.19 17.41 -6.76
N THR A 116 2.39 17.54 -5.70
CA THR A 116 2.84 18.13 -4.44
C THR A 116 2.96 17.12 -3.29
N LEU A 117 2.70 15.85 -3.55
CA LEU A 117 2.81 14.84 -2.49
C LEU A 117 4.27 14.62 -2.15
N VAL A 118 4.60 14.74 -0.87
CA VAL A 118 5.96 14.64 -0.39
C VAL A 118 6.20 13.27 0.22
N ASP A 119 7.32 12.65 -0.14
CA ASP A 119 7.75 11.38 0.43
C ASP A 119 8.68 11.65 1.60
N HIS A 120 8.45 10.95 2.70
CA HIS A 120 9.23 11.10 3.93
C HIS A 120 10.00 9.82 4.25
N PRO A 121 11.09 9.53 3.54
CA PRO A 121 11.83 8.28 3.78
C PRO A 121 12.43 8.21 5.18
N GLU A 122 12.56 9.34 5.87
CA GLU A 122 13.04 9.33 7.25
C GLU A 122 12.08 8.60 8.20
N ARG A 123 10.86 8.29 7.74
CA ARG A 123 9.89 7.57 8.57
C ARG A 123 9.94 6.06 8.36
N LEU A 124 10.87 5.57 7.57
CA LEU A 124 11.07 4.13 7.47
C LEU A 124 11.50 3.55 8.81
N HIS A 125 11.01 2.36 9.11
CA HIS A 125 11.40 1.70 10.37
C HIS A 125 11.61 0.20 10.20
#